data_e95d5807c2e7e80079e78bba5f245377
#
_entry.id   e95d5807c2e7e80079e78bba5f245377
#
_cell.length_a   1.000
_cell.length_b   1.000
_cell.length_c   1.000
_cell.angle_alpha   90.00
_cell.angle_beta   90.00
_cell.angle_gamma   90.00
#
_symmetry.space_group_name_H-M   'P 1'
#
loop_
_entity.id
_entity.type
_entity.pdbx_description
1 polymer ?
#
loop_
_entity_poly.entity_id
_entity_poly.type
_entity_poly.pdbx_seq_one_letter_code
_entity_poly.pdbx_strand_id
1 'polypeptide(L)' 'MIVTIEWMEEWFRRFDQEYFGGKLPVPELGLTHAKTRLGQLAYKRASRWGRTKLYDFKLSMSTYYDMTDKQAKSVLLHE' A
#
# COMPACT_ATOMS: atom_id res chain seq x y z
N MET A 1 12.37 -10.23 7.49
CA MET A 1 12.88 -8.96 6.91
C MET A 1 12.08 -7.78 7.45
N ILE A 2 12.68 -6.62 7.49
CA ILE A 2 11.97 -5.39 7.83
C ILE A 2 11.63 -4.67 6.53
N VAL A 3 10.38 -4.28 6.38
CA VAL A 3 9.89 -3.62 5.16
C VAL A 3 10.52 -2.23 5.03
N THR A 4 10.92 -1.87 3.81
CA THR A 4 11.45 -0.55 3.48
C THR A 4 10.57 0.11 2.42
N ILE A 5 10.72 1.43 2.25
CA ILE A 5 10.01 2.17 1.20
C ILE A 5 10.41 1.63 -0.19
N GLU A 6 11.70 1.37 -0.41
CA GLU A 6 12.21 0.85 -1.68
C GLU A 6 11.60 -0.51 -2.01
N TRP A 7 11.47 -1.38 -0.99
CA TRP A 7 10.81 -2.67 -1.15
C TRP A 7 9.35 -2.51 -1.56
N MET A 8 8.62 -1.58 -0.90
CA MET A 8 7.22 -1.30 -1.22
C MET A 8 7.06 -0.76 -2.65
N GLU A 9 7.93 0.16 -3.08
CA GLU A 9 7.91 0.71 -4.43
C GLU A 9 8.09 -0.38 -5.48
N GLU A 10 9.08 -1.24 -5.29
CA GLU A 10 9.38 -2.31 -6.23
C GLU A 10 8.21 -3.29 -6.36
N TRP A 11 7.69 -3.78 -5.24
CA TRP A 11 6.64 -4.78 -5.27
C TRP A 11 5.28 -4.21 -5.63
N PHE A 12 4.98 -2.97 -5.26
CA PHE A 12 3.78 -2.29 -5.74
C PHE A 12 3.78 -2.22 -7.26
N ARG A 13 4.88 -1.81 -7.86
CA ARG A 13 5.00 -1.74 -9.31
C ARG A 13 4.85 -3.11 -9.98
N ARG A 14 5.46 -4.15 -9.40
CA ARG A 14 5.35 -5.51 -9.94
C ARG A 14 3.92 -6.03 -9.88
N PHE A 15 3.22 -5.82 -8.77
CA PHE A 15 1.83 -6.24 -8.63
C PHE A 15 0.91 -5.44 -9.55
N ASP A 16 1.15 -4.15 -9.70
CA ASP A 16 0.40 -3.32 -10.63
C ASP A 16 0.54 -3.84 -12.08
N GLN A 17 1.75 -4.15 -12.51
CA GLN A 17 1.99 -4.72 -13.82
C GLN A 17 1.33 -6.09 -14.01
N GLU A 18 1.41 -6.96 -12.99
CA GLU A 18 0.91 -8.33 -13.09
C GLU A 18 -0.61 -8.39 -13.04
N TYR A 19 -1.25 -7.63 -12.16
CA TYR A 19 -2.69 -7.74 -11.89
C TYR A 19 -3.52 -6.61 -12.49
N PHE A 20 -2.94 -5.47 -12.78
CA PHE A 20 -3.68 -4.28 -13.20
C PHE A 20 -3.13 -3.63 -14.48
N GLY A 21 -2.13 -4.24 -15.10
CA GLY A 21 -1.57 -3.76 -16.35
C GLY A 21 -0.88 -2.39 -16.28
N GLY A 22 -0.38 -2.01 -15.11
CA GLY A 22 0.30 -0.75 -14.93
C GLY A 22 -0.63 0.46 -14.83
N LYS A 23 -1.92 0.24 -14.56
CA LYS A 23 -2.95 1.30 -14.59
C LYS A 23 -3.21 1.95 -13.25
N LEU A 24 -2.71 1.38 -12.15
CA LEU A 24 -2.96 1.97 -10.84
C LEU A 24 -2.08 3.19 -10.61
N PRO A 25 -2.64 4.27 -10.02
CA PRO A 25 -1.81 5.39 -9.60
C PRO A 25 -0.90 4.94 -8.45
N VAL A 26 0.33 5.42 -8.45
CA VAL A 26 1.27 5.13 -7.37
C VAL A 26 0.85 5.93 -6.13
N PRO A 27 0.50 5.27 -5.01
CA PRO A 27 0.17 5.99 -3.79
C PRO A 27 1.42 6.54 -3.12
N GLU A 28 1.23 7.47 -2.18
CA GLU A 28 2.30 7.82 -1.26
C GLU A 28 2.62 6.60 -0.39
N LEU A 29 3.90 6.24 -0.30
CA LEU A 29 4.34 5.09 0.49
C LEU A 29 4.92 5.56 1.82
N GLY A 30 4.58 4.86 2.90
CA GLY A 30 5.04 5.20 4.22
C GLY A 30 5.29 3.98 5.08
N LEU A 31 5.97 4.20 6.20
CA LEU A 31 6.23 3.18 7.21
C LEU A 31 5.62 3.63 8.52
N THR A 32 5.09 2.66 9.26
CA THR A 32 4.54 2.90 10.60
C THR A 32 5.22 1.97 11.60
N HIS A 33 4.94 2.14 12.88
CA HIS A 33 5.43 1.25 13.94
C HIS A 33 4.25 0.67 14.72
N ALA A 34 3.13 0.44 14.03
CA ALA A 34 1.90 -0.04 14.64
C ALA A 34 2.00 -1.51 15.05
N LYS A 35 1.52 -1.82 16.26
CA LYS A 35 1.51 -3.20 16.78
C LYS A 35 0.29 -4.00 16.31
N THR A 36 -0.80 -3.32 15.98
CA THR A 36 -2.09 -3.97 15.70
C THR A 36 -2.42 -4.05 14.22
N ARG A 37 -1.68 -3.35 13.36
CA ARG A 37 -1.91 -3.35 11.92
C ARG A 37 -0.59 -3.56 11.18
N LEU A 38 -0.57 -4.55 10.31
CA LEU A 38 0.59 -4.83 9.46
C LEU A 38 0.64 -3.90 8.25
N GLY A 39 -0.51 -3.44 7.77
CA GLY A 39 -0.61 -2.51 6.66
C GLY A 39 -1.84 -1.63 6.79
N GLN A 40 -1.82 -0.49 6.12
CA GLN A 40 -2.92 0.47 6.13
C GLN A 40 -2.96 1.25 4.83
N LEU A 41 -4.16 1.38 4.26
CA LEU A 41 -4.41 2.26 3.13
C LEU A 41 -5.29 3.42 3.61
N ALA A 42 -4.78 4.63 3.45
CA ALA A 42 -5.53 5.85 3.72
C ALA A 42 -5.81 6.59 2.40
N TYR A 43 -6.94 7.26 2.33
CA TYR A 43 -7.30 8.05 1.16
C TYR A 43 -8.25 9.16 1.56
N LYS A 44 -8.38 10.16 0.69
CA LYS A 44 -9.38 11.22 0.82
C LYS A 44 -10.52 10.96 -0.15
N ARG A 45 -11.70 11.41 0.23
CA ARG A 45 -12.92 11.24 -0.56
C ARG A 45 -13.51 12.60 -0.89
N ALA A 46 -13.85 12.79 -2.16
CA ALA A 46 -14.62 13.94 -2.60
C ALA A 46 -15.88 13.45 -3.31
N SER A 47 -17.04 14.00 -2.95
CA SER A 47 -18.32 13.71 -3.59
C SER A 47 -18.84 14.95 -4.27
N ARG A 48 -19.14 14.85 -5.57
CA ARG A 48 -19.65 15.95 -6.37
C ARG A 48 -20.60 15.41 -7.43
N TRP A 49 -21.77 16.02 -7.54
CA TRP A 49 -22.77 15.65 -8.56
C TRP A 49 -23.16 14.17 -8.51
N GLY A 50 -23.27 13.61 -7.30
CA GLY A 50 -23.59 12.20 -7.13
C GLY A 50 -22.49 11.21 -7.45
N ARG A 51 -21.28 11.70 -7.75
CA ARG A 51 -20.10 10.88 -8.01
C ARG A 51 -19.10 11.01 -6.86
N THR A 52 -18.56 9.88 -6.44
CA THR A 52 -17.51 9.84 -5.42
C THR A 52 -16.17 9.57 -6.07
N LYS A 53 -15.19 10.43 -5.79
CA LYS A 53 -13.81 10.25 -6.26
C LYS A 53 -12.90 10.07 -5.05
N LEU A 54 -12.06 9.04 -5.09
CA LEU A 54 -11.03 8.79 -4.09
C LEU A 54 -9.70 9.35 -4.60
N TYR A 55 -8.95 10.00 -3.71
CA TYR A 55 -7.69 10.64 -4.08
C TYR A 55 -6.75 10.68 -2.88
N ASP A 56 -5.49 11.08 -3.13
CA ASP A 56 -4.43 11.17 -2.11
C ASP A 56 -4.26 9.85 -1.35
N PHE A 57 -4.05 8.77 -2.10
CA PHE A 57 -3.82 7.46 -1.51
C PHE A 57 -2.47 7.41 -0.80
N LYS A 58 -2.48 6.88 0.41
CA LYS A 58 -1.27 6.62 1.18
C LYS A 58 -1.29 5.17 1.67
N LEU A 59 -0.31 4.41 1.22
CA LEU A 59 -0.11 3.02 1.64
C LEU A 59 1.03 2.96 2.64
N SER A 60 0.74 2.45 3.83
CA SER A 60 1.73 2.33 4.91
C SER A 60 1.84 0.88 5.35
N MET A 61 3.05 0.45 5.68
CA MET A 61 3.30 -0.87 6.25
C MET A 61 4.04 -0.73 7.57
N SER A 62 3.75 -1.65 8.51
CA SER A 62 4.37 -1.64 9.83
C SER A 62 5.77 -2.22 9.78
N THR A 63 6.70 -1.57 10.49
CA THR A 63 8.04 -2.08 10.73
C THR A 63 8.21 -2.70 12.11
N TYR A 64 7.12 -2.78 12.89
CA TYR A 64 7.17 -3.33 14.23
C TYR A 64 7.51 -4.83 14.26
N TYR A 65 7.01 -5.56 13.26
CA TYR A 65 7.25 -7.00 13.15
C TYR A 65 8.26 -7.30 12.06
N ASP A 66 9.12 -8.30 12.33
CA ASP A 66 10.00 -8.88 11.32
C ASP A 66 9.18 -9.90 10.52
N MET A 67 8.73 -9.49 9.34
CA MET A 67 7.91 -10.33 8.47
C MET A 67 8.77 -11.10 7.48
N THR A 68 8.32 -12.31 7.11
CA THR A 68 8.90 -13.00 5.96
C THR A 68 8.53 -12.24 4.67
N ASP A 69 9.32 -12.44 3.62
CA ASP A 69 9.04 -11.86 2.31
C ASP A 69 7.62 -12.21 1.83
N LYS A 70 7.21 -13.45 2.03
CA LYS A 70 5.87 -13.92 1.67
C LYS A 70 4.77 -13.20 2.45
N GLN A 71 4.95 -13.01 3.76
CA GLN A 71 4.00 -12.29 4.59
C GLN A 71 3.90 -10.82 4.18
N ALA A 72 5.03 -10.17 3.94
CA ALA A 72 5.06 -8.77 3.52
C ALA A 72 4.38 -8.57 2.17
N LYS A 73 4.59 -9.47 1.22
CA LYS A 73 3.90 -9.43 -0.09
C LYS A 73 2.40 -9.61 0.06
N SER A 74 1.97 -10.52 0.94
CA SER A 74 0.55 -10.74 1.21
C SER A 74 -0.11 -9.49 1.78
N VAL A 75 0.53 -8.82 2.75
CA VAL A 75 0.02 -7.58 3.33
C VAL A 75 -0.09 -6.49 2.25
N LEU A 76 0.96 -6.31 1.45
CA LEU A 76 0.98 -5.29 0.40
C LEU A 76 -0.13 -5.53 -0.64
N LEU A 77 -0.35 -6.77 -1.03
CA LEU A 77 -1.35 -7.11 -2.05
C LEU A 77 -2.78 -6.89 -1.56
N HIS A 78 -3.05 -7.07 -0.28
CA HIS A 78 -4.39 -6.96 0.29
C HIS A 78 -4.74 -5.56 0.84
N GLU A 79 -3.84 -4.59 0.75
CA GLU A 79 -4.10 -3.22 1.20
C GLU A 79 -4.43 -2.20 0.08
#